data_01d435a0161fa0d8e2e0b3869c132979
#
_entry.id   01d435a0161fa0d8e2e0b3869c132979
#
_cell.length_a   1.000
_cell.length_b   1.000
_cell.length_c   1.000
_cell.angle_alpha   90.00
_cell.angle_beta   90.00
_cell.angle_gamma   90.00
#
_symmetry.space_group_name_H-M   'P 1'
#
loop_
_entity.id
_entity.type
_entity.pdbx_description
1 polymer ?
#
loop_
_entity_poly.entity_id
_entity_poly.type
_entity_poly.pdbx_seq_one_letter_code
_entity_poly.pdbx_strand_id
1 'polypeptide(L)'
;MPSRNLPTTAAGDPKANAQRNFTDPDSHILKGGDGWIQGYNCQAAVDGDHQIIVAVGVSNQPSDATHLEPMLERIMANTGQLPEKLIADAGYCSTDNIEASEERGLDAYYSTSRQAHGKRPRPSRGPAPRDLDARGRMDRKIRSKAGQAICALRKIIVEPVFGQIKGARGLDCFLLRGLKKASTEWALMATTHNIGKLHRAALAAA
;
A
#
# COMPACT_ATOMS: atom_id res chain seq x y z
N MET A 1 -1.35 -1.59 -34.32
CA MET A 1 -0.71 -1.43 -33.00
C MET A 1 -1.56 -0.52 -32.15
N PRO A 2 -1.93 -0.83 -30.92
CA PRO A 2 -2.83 0.01 -30.15
C PRO A 2 -2.11 1.31 -29.76
N SER A 3 -2.67 2.43 -30.19
CA SER A 3 -2.28 3.81 -29.87
C SER A 3 -2.68 4.21 -28.43
N ARG A 4 -2.62 3.28 -27.47
CA ARG A 4 -3.21 3.48 -26.17
C ARG A 4 -2.25 4.16 -25.20
N ASN A 5 -2.74 5.26 -24.59
CA ASN A 5 -2.35 5.87 -23.32
C ASN A 5 -1.21 6.92 -23.33
N LEU A 6 -1.10 7.74 -24.35
CA LEU A 6 -0.48 9.04 -24.16
C LEU A 6 -1.52 10.00 -23.53
N PRO A 7 -1.14 10.80 -22.52
CA PRO A 7 -2.00 11.89 -22.05
C PRO A 7 -2.31 12.83 -23.22
N THR A 8 -3.59 12.93 -23.59
CA THR A 8 -4.04 13.74 -24.73
C THR A 8 -4.70 15.04 -24.27
N THR A 9 -4.73 16.02 -25.18
CA THR A 9 -5.56 17.23 -25.07
C THR A 9 -7.02 16.89 -25.33
N ALA A 10 -7.93 17.83 -25.13
CA ALA A 10 -9.34 17.68 -25.47
C ALA A 10 -9.57 17.41 -26.96
N ALA A 11 -8.65 17.82 -27.84
CA ALA A 11 -8.67 17.58 -29.27
C ALA A 11 -8.11 16.20 -29.69
N GLY A 12 -7.63 15.40 -28.70
CA GLY A 12 -7.08 14.06 -28.97
C GLY A 12 -5.58 14.04 -29.29
N ASP A 13 -4.91 15.18 -29.36
CA ASP A 13 -3.48 15.28 -29.62
C ASP A 13 -2.67 14.98 -28.34
N PRO A 14 -1.47 14.37 -28.46
CA PRO A 14 -0.60 14.19 -27.31
C PRO A 14 -0.26 15.51 -26.63
N LYS A 15 -0.33 15.58 -25.31
CA LYS A 15 0.16 16.75 -24.57
C LYS A 15 1.66 16.94 -24.81
N ALA A 16 2.12 18.20 -24.82
CA ALA A 16 3.53 18.55 -25.12
C ALA A 16 4.55 17.84 -24.22
N ASN A 17 4.16 17.48 -22.98
CA ASN A 17 4.98 16.77 -22.01
C ASN A 17 4.59 15.29 -21.85
N ALA A 18 3.81 14.74 -22.79
CA ALA A 18 3.40 13.35 -22.74
C ALA A 18 4.61 12.43 -22.89
N GLN A 19 4.75 11.49 -21.98
CA GLN A 19 5.83 10.49 -21.97
C GLN A 19 5.25 9.09 -22.05
N ARG A 20 5.92 8.21 -22.77
CA ARG A 20 5.54 6.82 -22.92
C ARG A 20 6.77 5.92 -22.93
N ASN A 21 6.69 4.84 -22.20
CA ASN A 21 7.66 3.76 -22.30
C ASN A 21 7.31 2.88 -23.51
N PHE A 22 8.18 2.84 -24.52
CA PHE A 22 7.96 2.01 -25.72
C PHE A 22 8.10 0.52 -25.45
N THR A 23 8.89 0.17 -24.43
CA THR A 23 9.16 -1.22 -24.07
C THR A 23 8.05 -1.80 -23.18
N ASP A 24 7.47 -0.98 -22.31
CA ASP A 24 6.36 -1.33 -21.42
C ASP A 24 5.37 -0.17 -21.35
N PRO A 25 4.44 -0.08 -22.31
CA PRO A 25 3.49 1.03 -22.41
C PRO A 25 2.54 1.19 -21.24
N ASP A 26 2.36 0.14 -20.42
CA ASP A 26 1.48 0.17 -19.25
C ASP A 26 2.20 0.72 -18.02
N SER A 27 3.54 0.73 -18.01
CA SER A 27 4.31 1.27 -16.88
C SER A 27 4.29 2.80 -16.85
N HIS A 28 4.32 3.38 -15.66
CA HIS A 28 4.34 4.82 -15.46
C HIS A 28 5.58 5.27 -14.71
N ILE A 29 5.92 6.56 -14.83
CA ILE A 29 6.97 7.18 -14.04
C ILE A 29 6.46 7.36 -12.61
N LEU A 30 7.12 6.73 -11.67
CA LEU A 30 6.83 6.75 -10.25
C LEU A 30 8.00 7.36 -9.48
N LYS A 31 7.71 8.03 -8.38
CA LYS A 31 8.75 8.53 -7.47
C LYS A 31 9.15 7.44 -6.49
N GLY A 32 10.34 6.87 -6.69
CA GLY A 32 10.96 5.92 -5.77
C GLY A 32 11.78 6.61 -4.66
N GLY A 33 12.41 5.82 -3.80
CA GLY A 33 13.31 6.31 -2.75
C GLY A 33 14.53 7.03 -3.31
N ASP A 34 15.13 6.45 -4.35
CA ASP A 34 16.39 6.92 -4.97
C ASP A 34 16.16 7.76 -6.23
N GLY A 35 14.93 8.23 -6.47
CA GLY A 35 14.60 9.05 -7.64
C GLY A 35 13.35 8.59 -8.39
N TRP A 36 13.34 8.84 -9.69
CA TRP A 36 12.23 8.46 -10.57
C TRP A 36 12.50 7.11 -11.21
N ILE A 37 11.51 6.23 -11.15
CA ILE A 37 11.57 4.90 -11.77
C ILE A 37 10.40 4.72 -12.73
N GLN A 38 10.61 3.94 -13.76
CA GLN A 38 9.56 3.46 -14.64
C GLN A 38 9.06 2.12 -14.08
N GLY A 39 7.79 2.04 -13.71
CA GLY A 39 7.32 0.83 -13.04
C GLY A 39 5.83 0.83 -12.69
N TYR A 40 5.51 0.02 -11.71
CA TYR A 40 4.16 -0.20 -11.18
C TYR A 40 4.10 0.06 -9.69
N ASN A 41 2.95 0.49 -9.23
CA ASN A 41 2.64 0.63 -7.81
C ASN A 41 2.07 -0.70 -7.28
N CYS A 42 2.81 -1.36 -6.40
CA CYS A 42 2.48 -2.66 -5.86
C CYS A 42 2.01 -2.55 -4.41
N GLN A 43 0.80 -3.03 -4.14
CA GLN A 43 0.23 -3.10 -2.80
C GLN A 43 0.26 -4.53 -2.28
N ALA A 44 0.39 -4.67 -0.96
CA ALA A 44 0.21 -5.91 -0.23
C ALA A 44 -0.50 -5.63 1.11
N ALA A 45 -1.52 -6.40 1.41
CA ALA A 45 -2.10 -6.48 2.74
C ALA A 45 -1.48 -7.68 3.47
N VAL A 46 -0.97 -7.43 4.65
CA VAL A 46 -0.19 -8.41 5.43
C VAL A 46 -0.87 -8.63 6.77
N ASP A 47 -1.08 -9.88 7.12
CA ASP A 47 -1.56 -10.30 8.43
C ASP A 47 -0.56 -9.92 9.53
N GLY A 48 -1.09 -9.44 10.65
CA GLY A 48 -0.30 -8.94 11.77
C GLY A 48 0.43 -9.99 12.58
N ASP A 49 -0.10 -11.20 12.64
CA ASP A 49 0.41 -12.24 13.53
C ASP A 49 1.51 -13.08 12.87
N HIS A 50 1.32 -13.47 11.62
CA HIS A 50 2.21 -14.42 10.93
C HIS A 50 2.93 -13.81 9.73
N GLN A 51 2.63 -12.56 9.38
CA GLN A 51 3.16 -11.88 8.18
C GLN A 51 2.81 -12.62 6.88
N ILE A 52 1.62 -13.21 6.82
CA ILE A 52 1.06 -13.78 5.62
C ILE A 52 0.48 -12.67 4.75
N ILE A 53 0.75 -12.69 3.46
CA ILE A 53 0.18 -11.74 2.51
C ILE A 53 -1.22 -12.24 2.17
N VAL A 54 -2.25 -11.54 2.62
CA VAL A 54 -3.66 -11.92 2.44
C VAL A 54 -4.29 -11.32 1.19
N ALA A 55 -3.76 -10.21 0.69
CA ALA A 55 -4.19 -9.62 -0.58
C ALA A 55 -3.05 -8.87 -1.25
N VAL A 56 -3.07 -8.82 -2.58
CA VAL A 56 -2.11 -8.07 -3.40
C VAL A 56 -2.81 -7.23 -4.45
N GLY A 57 -2.17 -6.14 -4.84
CA GLY A 57 -2.61 -5.27 -5.92
C GLY A 57 -1.44 -4.74 -6.73
N VAL A 58 -1.67 -4.50 -8.01
CA VAL A 58 -0.71 -3.79 -8.88
C VAL A 58 -1.48 -2.76 -9.69
N SER A 59 -0.94 -1.58 -9.76
CA SER A 59 -1.49 -0.46 -10.52
C SER A 59 -0.37 0.32 -11.19
N ASN A 60 -0.70 1.05 -12.23
CA ASN A 60 0.17 2.05 -12.82
C ASN A 60 -0.13 3.48 -12.30
N GLN A 61 -1.06 3.61 -11.37
CA GLN A 61 -1.39 4.89 -10.74
C GLN A 61 -0.40 5.21 -9.61
N PRO A 62 0.17 6.42 -9.58
CA PRO A 62 1.16 6.81 -8.56
C PRO A 62 0.57 6.96 -7.15
N SER A 63 -0.75 7.22 -7.03
CA SER A 63 -1.43 7.47 -5.76
C SER A 63 -1.90 6.18 -5.12
N ASP A 64 -1.57 5.97 -3.84
CA ASP A 64 -2.06 4.82 -3.08
C ASP A 64 -3.51 5.02 -2.60
N ALA A 65 -3.99 6.26 -2.52
CA ALA A 65 -5.30 6.57 -1.96
C ALA A 65 -6.45 5.84 -2.68
N THR A 66 -6.36 5.70 -4.01
CA THR A 66 -7.39 5.03 -4.83
C THR A 66 -7.35 3.50 -4.71
N HIS A 67 -6.38 2.93 -4.00
CA HIS A 67 -6.19 1.48 -3.92
C HIS A 67 -6.72 0.87 -2.62
N LEU A 68 -7.19 1.69 -1.66
CA LEU A 68 -7.72 1.18 -0.40
C LEU A 68 -8.94 0.29 -0.63
N GLU A 69 -9.93 0.80 -1.32
CA GLU A 69 -11.19 0.09 -1.58
C GLU A 69 -10.97 -1.25 -2.31
N PRO A 70 -10.25 -1.28 -3.45
CA PRO A 70 -9.93 -2.54 -4.12
C PRO A 70 -9.15 -3.54 -3.25
N MET A 71 -8.33 -3.05 -2.32
CA MET A 71 -7.59 -3.91 -1.40
C MET A 71 -8.49 -4.48 -0.31
N LEU A 72 -9.43 -3.70 0.24
CA LEU A 72 -10.41 -4.18 1.21
C LEU A 72 -11.34 -5.25 0.59
N GLU A 73 -11.78 -5.05 -0.66
CA GLU A 73 -12.56 -6.05 -1.40
C GLU A 73 -11.79 -7.37 -1.56
N ARG A 74 -10.51 -7.30 -1.89
CA ARG A 74 -9.64 -8.49 -2.02
C ARG A 74 -9.41 -9.17 -0.68
N ILE A 75 -9.21 -8.41 0.40
CA ILE A 75 -9.10 -8.97 1.74
C ILE A 75 -10.38 -9.75 2.07
N MET A 76 -11.54 -9.13 1.90
CA MET A 76 -12.82 -9.77 2.13
C MET A 76 -13.01 -11.04 1.27
N ALA A 77 -12.67 -10.98 -0.01
CA ALA A 77 -12.79 -12.12 -0.92
C ALA A 77 -11.88 -13.30 -0.53
N ASN A 78 -10.68 -13.01 -0.01
CA ASN A 78 -9.68 -14.02 0.31
C ASN A 78 -9.82 -14.58 1.74
N THR A 79 -10.31 -13.78 2.69
CA THR A 79 -10.37 -14.15 4.11
C THR A 79 -11.80 -14.34 4.65
N GLY A 80 -12.81 -13.90 3.90
CA GLY A 80 -14.21 -13.94 4.30
C GLY A 80 -14.63 -12.83 5.27
N GLN A 81 -13.70 -11.98 5.70
CA GLN A 81 -13.98 -10.90 6.65
C GLN A 81 -13.03 -9.70 6.47
N LEU A 82 -13.46 -8.54 6.92
CA LEU A 82 -12.57 -7.38 7.05
C LEU A 82 -11.76 -7.46 8.35
N PRO A 83 -10.56 -6.87 8.41
CA PRO A 83 -9.76 -6.85 9.63
C PRO A 83 -10.40 -5.95 10.69
N GLU A 84 -10.26 -6.28 11.96
CA GLU A 84 -10.67 -5.39 13.06
C GLU A 84 -9.85 -4.09 13.05
N LYS A 85 -8.57 -4.18 12.75
CA LYS A 85 -7.64 -3.04 12.68
C LYS A 85 -6.93 -3.01 11.33
N LEU A 86 -6.85 -1.81 10.76
CA LEU A 86 -6.15 -1.54 9.51
C LEU A 86 -5.07 -0.50 9.75
N ILE A 87 -3.83 -0.81 9.39
CA ILE A 87 -2.71 0.12 9.46
C ILE A 87 -2.18 0.37 8.05
N ALA A 88 -2.18 1.62 7.59
CA ALA A 88 -1.63 1.96 6.29
C ALA A 88 -0.74 3.21 6.36
N ASP A 89 0.05 3.41 5.32
CA ASP A 89 0.97 4.54 5.27
C ASP A 89 0.27 5.85 4.84
N ALA A 90 1.06 6.92 4.72
CA ALA A 90 0.54 8.24 4.41
C ALA A 90 -0.03 8.36 2.98
N GLY A 91 0.35 7.46 2.07
CA GLY A 91 -0.18 7.43 0.71
C GLY A 91 -1.68 7.10 0.65
N TYR A 92 -2.17 6.34 1.62
CA TYR A 92 -3.58 5.99 1.75
C TYR A 92 -4.42 7.02 2.50
N CYS A 93 -3.80 8.01 3.16
CA CYS A 93 -4.50 8.99 3.99
C CYS A 93 -5.20 10.06 3.15
N SER A 94 -6.43 9.82 2.76
CA SER A 94 -7.36 10.79 2.18
C SER A 94 -8.61 10.94 3.06
N THR A 95 -9.34 12.03 2.90
CA THR A 95 -10.63 12.22 3.60
C THR A 95 -11.57 11.09 3.27
N ASP A 96 -11.73 10.77 1.98
CA ASP A 96 -12.63 9.73 1.49
C ASP A 96 -12.30 8.35 2.10
N ASN A 97 -11.00 7.99 2.18
CA ASN A 97 -10.58 6.72 2.77
C ASN A 97 -10.83 6.65 4.28
N ILE A 98 -10.67 7.77 4.99
CA ILE A 98 -10.95 7.84 6.42
C ILE A 98 -12.45 7.64 6.66
N GLU A 99 -13.29 8.38 5.95
CA GLU A 99 -14.75 8.31 6.04
C GLU A 99 -15.29 6.94 5.62
N ALA A 100 -14.79 6.39 4.50
CA ALA A 100 -15.15 5.04 4.05
C ALA A 100 -14.77 3.94 5.06
N SER A 101 -13.67 4.12 5.81
CA SER A 101 -13.29 3.20 6.87
C SER A 101 -14.16 3.35 8.11
N GLU A 102 -14.52 4.58 8.49
CA GLU A 102 -15.45 4.88 9.60
C GLU A 102 -16.84 4.30 9.32
N GLU A 103 -17.35 4.45 8.09
CA GLU A 103 -18.64 3.90 7.64
C GLU A 103 -18.69 2.36 7.72
N ARG A 104 -17.56 1.70 7.45
CA ARG A 104 -17.44 0.22 7.55
C ARG A 104 -17.17 -0.28 8.95
N GLY A 105 -17.02 0.62 9.94
CA GLY A 105 -16.66 0.25 11.30
C GLY A 105 -15.22 -0.26 11.44
N LEU A 106 -14.33 0.02 10.50
CA LEU A 106 -12.92 -0.35 10.56
C LEU A 106 -12.16 0.54 11.54
N ASP A 107 -11.42 -0.06 12.46
CA ASP A 107 -10.47 0.66 13.32
C ASP A 107 -9.19 0.97 12.53
N ALA A 108 -9.27 1.96 11.61
CA ALA A 108 -8.20 2.32 10.71
C ALA A 108 -7.20 3.32 11.30
N TYR A 109 -5.92 3.17 10.95
CA TYR A 109 -4.79 4.02 11.35
C TYR A 109 -3.97 4.39 10.12
N TYR A 110 -4.19 5.60 9.60
CA TYR A 110 -3.44 6.16 8.47
C TYR A 110 -2.41 7.15 8.96
N SER A 111 -1.15 7.01 8.54
CA SER A 111 -0.16 8.06 8.78
C SER A 111 -0.59 9.35 8.08
N THR A 112 -0.78 10.45 8.82
CA THR A 112 -1.23 11.75 8.25
C THR A 112 -0.09 12.54 7.62
N SER A 113 1.16 12.15 7.88
CA SER A 113 2.35 12.79 7.33
C SER A 113 3.50 11.80 7.20
N ARG A 114 4.42 12.08 6.28
CA ARG A 114 5.70 11.37 6.21
C ARG A 114 6.53 11.72 7.44
N GLN A 115 6.79 10.73 8.29
CA GLN A 115 7.64 10.92 9.46
C GLN A 115 9.11 10.90 9.03
N ALA A 116 9.85 11.95 9.41
CA ALA A 116 11.31 11.92 9.28
C ALA A 116 11.89 10.83 10.20
N HIS A 117 12.91 10.13 9.74
CA HIS A 117 13.59 9.09 10.50
C HIS A 117 14.01 9.61 11.89
N GLY A 118 13.69 8.87 12.94
CA GLY A 118 14.05 9.21 14.32
C GLY A 118 13.18 10.24 15.03
N LYS A 119 12.22 10.88 14.34
CA LYS A 119 11.32 11.84 14.99
C LYS A 119 9.96 11.18 15.28
N ARG A 120 9.61 11.12 16.56
CA ARG A 120 8.25 10.72 16.98
C ARG A 120 7.34 11.96 17.02
N PRO A 121 6.10 11.89 16.52
CA PRO A 121 5.14 12.97 16.69
C PRO A 121 4.92 13.24 18.17
N ARG A 122 4.75 14.50 18.54
CA ARG A 122 4.36 14.84 19.92
C ARG A 122 2.98 14.27 20.20
N PRO A 123 2.79 13.58 21.37
CA PRO A 123 1.48 13.06 21.73
C PRO A 123 0.42 14.17 21.81
N SER A 124 -0.76 13.91 21.31
CA SER A 124 -1.93 14.78 21.52
C SER A 124 -2.34 14.72 22.99
N ARG A 125 -2.55 15.88 23.61
CA ARG A 125 -2.98 16.02 25.00
C ARG A 125 -4.28 16.82 25.09
N GLY A 126 -5.05 16.60 26.13
CA GLY A 126 -6.29 17.31 26.43
C GLY A 126 -7.49 16.78 25.60
N PRO A 127 -8.70 17.35 25.82
CA PRO A 127 -9.92 16.95 25.12
C PRO A 127 -9.83 17.26 23.62
N ALA A 128 -10.57 16.51 22.79
CA ALA A 128 -10.62 16.75 21.36
C ALA A 128 -11.37 18.07 21.07
N PRO A 129 -10.87 18.92 20.17
CA PRO A 129 -11.68 19.99 19.60
C PRO A 129 -12.96 19.42 18.97
N ARG A 130 -14.07 20.16 19.07
CA ARG A 130 -15.38 19.66 18.60
C ARG A 130 -15.49 19.63 17.08
N ASP A 131 -14.74 20.48 16.37
CA ASP A 131 -14.86 20.73 14.92
C ASP A 131 -13.68 20.17 14.13
N LEU A 132 -13.20 18.95 14.47
CA LEU A 132 -12.16 18.30 13.68
C LEU A 132 -12.76 17.66 12.43
N ASP A 133 -12.15 17.96 11.28
CA ASP A 133 -12.37 17.19 10.04
C ASP A 133 -11.87 15.75 10.16
N ALA A 134 -12.18 14.91 9.19
CA ALA A 134 -11.78 13.49 9.19
C ALA A 134 -10.26 13.33 9.36
N ARG A 135 -9.48 14.15 8.66
CA ARG A 135 -8.01 14.10 8.73
C ARG A 135 -7.49 14.55 10.10
N GLY A 136 -8.10 15.57 10.72
CA GLY A 136 -7.77 16.03 12.07
C GLY A 136 -8.11 14.98 13.13
N ARG A 137 -9.25 14.28 12.99
CA ARG A 137 -9.60 13.14 13.84
C ARG A 137 -8.56 12.02 13.74
N MET A 138 -8.17 11.66 12.51
CA MET A 138 -7.14 10.65 12.26
C MET A 138 -5.77 11.06 12.81
N ASP A 139 -5.32 12.30 12.59
CA ASP A 139 -4.06 12.81 13.13
C ASP A 139 -4.05 12.71 14.66
N ARG A 140 -5.14 13.07 15.31
CA ARG A 140 -5.27 12.97 16.74
C ARG A 140 -5.26 11.51 17.23
N LYS A 141 -5.96 10.61 16.53
CA LYS A 141 -6.00 9.18 16.83
C LYS A 141 -4.59 8.56 16.81
N ILE A 142 -3.84 8.78 15.72
CA ILE A 142 -2.49 8.23 15.58
C ILE A 142 -1.46 8.86 16.51
N ARG A 143 -1.66 10.11 16.97
CA ARG A 143 -0.79 10.77 17.97
C ARG A 143 -1.12 10.39 19.40
N SER A 144 -2.21 9.69 19.67
CA SER A 144 -2.47 9.13 20.99
C SER A 144 -1.38 8.10 21.36
N LYS A 145 -1.18 7.82 22.65
CA LYS A 145 -0.21 6.78 23.10
C LYS A 145 -0.51 5.42 22.46
N ALA A 146 -1.81 5.05 22.43
CA ALA A 146 -2.26 3.80 21.79
C ALA A 146 -2.04 3.83 20.26
N GLY A 147 -2.42 4.93 19.59
CA GLY A 147 -2.23 5.08 18.15
C GLY A 147 -0.77 5.02 17.71
N GLN A 148 0.15 5.64 18.48
CA GLN A 148 1.58 5.55 18.22
C GLN A 148 2.10 4.11 18.34
N ALA A 149 1.64 3.35 19.32
CA ALA A 149 1.99 1.95 19.48
C ALA A 149 1.49 1.10 18.29
N ILE A 150 0.25 1.30 17.87
CA ILE A 150 -0.33 0.60 16.72
C ILE A 150 0.39 0.96 15.42
N CYS A 151 0.62 2.25 15.14
CA CYS A 151 1.35 2.68 13.95
C CYS A 151 2.79 2.14 13.89
N ALA A 152 3.41 1.91 15.04
CA ALA A 152 4.75 1.32 15.11
C ALA A 152 4.78 -0.14 14.63
N LEU A 153 3.66 -0.87 14.74
CA LEU A 153 3.55 -2.26 14.26
C LEU A 153 3.78 -2.39 12.75
N ARG A 154 3.48 -1.36 11.95
CA ARG A 154 3.75 -1.38 10.51
C ARG A 154 5.19 -1.74 10.18
N LYS A 155 6.16 -1.21 10.98
CA LYS A 155 7.59 -1.46 10.77
C LYS A 155 8.00 -2.92 11.02
N ILE A 156 7.27 -3.62 11.87
CA ILE A 156 7.57 -5.01 12.21
C ILE A 156 6.68 -6.01 11.47
N ILE A 157 5.58 -5.57 10.88
CA ILE A 157 4.64 -6.41 10.13
C ILE A 157 4.95 -6.33 8.63
N VAL A 158 4.84 -5.14 8.04
CA VAL A 158 4.84 -4.96 6.57
C VAL A 158 6.26 -4.79 6.02
N GLU A 159 7.10 -3.96 6.65
CA GLU A 159 8.45 -3.67 6.14
C GLU A 159 9.33 -4.93 6.01
N PRO A 160 9.31 -5.88 6.98
CA PRO A 160 10.07 -7.12 6.85
C PRO A 160 9.61 -8.00 5.68
N VAL A 161 8.31 -8.00 5.34
CA VAL A 161 7.77 -8.77 4.22
C VAL A 161 8.36 -8.27 2.91
N PHE A 162 8.35 -6.95 2.68
CA PHE A 162 8.98 -6.36 1.51
C PHE A 162 10.51 -6.56 1.51
N GLY A 163 11.16 -6.47 2.66
CA GLY A 163 12.58 -6.77 2.82
C GLY A 163 12.92 -8.23 2.46
N GLN A 164 12.09 -9.18 2.85
CA GLN A 164 12.25 -10.59 2.50
C GLN A 164 12.05 -10.85 1.00
N ILE A 165 11.07 -10.20 0.37
CA ILE A 165 10.80 -10.35 -1.06
C ILE A 165 11.92 -9.71 -1.87
N LYS A 166 12.20 -8.42 -1.64
CA LYS A 166 13.16 -7.65 -2.43
C LYS A 166 14.61 -7.96 -2.08
N GLY A 167 14.96 -7.93 -0.80
CA GLY A 167 16.33 -8.09 -0.34
C GLY A 167 16.78 -9.56 -0.31
N ALA A 168 16.13 -10.39 0.50
CA ALA A 168 16.60 -11.77 0.71
C ALA A 168 16.37 -12.68 -0.50
N ARG A 169 15.37 -12.42 -1.35
CA ARG A 169 15.05 -13.22 -2.53
C ARG A 169 15.44 -12.58 -3.86
N GLY A 170 15.89 -11.32 -3.84
CA GLY A 170 16.26 -10.59 -5.05
C GLY A 170 15.10 -10.31 -6.01
N LEU A 171 13.85 -10.34 -5.51
CA LEU A 171 12.65 -10.07 -6.32
C LEU A 171 12.30 -8.58 -6.24
N ASP A 172 13.20 -7.74 -6.72
CA ASP A 172 13.12 -6.27 -6.63
C ASP A 172 12.63 -5.61 -7.92
N CYS A 173 12.58 -6.34 -9.02
CA CYS A 173 12.08 -5.88 -10.31
C CYS A 173 11.21 -6.95 -10.99
N PHE A 174 10.30 -6.50 -11.86
CA PHE A 174 9.51 -7.39 -12.70
C PHE A 174 10.30 -7.82 -13.93
N LEU A 175 10.21 -9.09 -14.25
CA LEU A 175 10.76 -9.67 -15.47
C LEU A 175 9.76 -9.58 -16.63
N LEU A 176 8.46 -9.57 -16.31
CA LEU A 176 7.39 -9.50 -17.29
C LEU A 176 6.92 -8.04 -17.48
N ARG A 177 6.42 -7.75 -18.68
CA ARG A 177 5.95 -6.43 -19.08
C ARG A 177 4.44 -6.41 -19.29
N GLY A 178 3.83 -5.26 -19.05
CA GLY A 178 2.40 -5.06 -19.09
C GLY A 178 1.73 -5.31 -17.75
N LEU A 179 0.75 -4.47 -17.39
CA LEU A 179 0.09 -4.45 -16.08
C LEU A 179 -0.45 -5.83 -15.66
N LYS A 180 -1.09 -6.55 -16.59
CA LYS A 180 -1.65 -7.88 -16.31
C LYS A 180 -0.58 -8.89 -15.91
N LYS A 181 0.54 -8.92 -16.64
CA LYS A 181 1.65 -9.86 -16.38
C LYS A 181 2.39 -9.48 -15.11
N ALA A 182 2.66 -8.18 -14.87
CA ALA A 182 3.24 -7.68 -13.63
C ALA A 182 2.35 -8.03 -12.42
N SER A 183 1.03 -7.94 -12.56
CA SER A 183 0.09 -8.35 -11.50
C SER A 183 0.19 -9.85 -11.18
N THR A 184 0.33 -10.69 -12.21
CA THR A 184 0.49 -12.14 -12.02
C THR A 184 1.84 -12.46 -11.37
N GLU A 185 2.90 -11.78 -11.78
CA GLU A 185 4.24 -11.95 -11.22
C GLU A 185 4.27 -11.52 -9.75
N TRP A 186 3.63 -10.37 -9.40
CA TRP A 186 3.50 -9.94 -8.01
C TRP A 186 2.73 -10.93 -7.15
N ALA A 187 1.63 -11.50 -7.66
CA ALA A 187 0.88 -12.54 -6.97
C ALA A 187 1.73 -13.81 -6.75
N LEU A 188 2.56 -14.20 -7.72
CA LEU A 188 3.49 -15.32 -7.58
C LEU A 188 4.56 -15.04 -6.50
N MET A 189 5.12 -13.84 -6.47
CA MET A 189 6.08 -13.42 -5.43
C MET A 189 5.44 -13.51 -4.03
N ALA A 190 4.20 -13.04 -3.87
CA ALA A 190 3.45 -13.15 -2.62
C ALA A 190 3.16 -14.61 -2.24
N THR A 191 2.76 -15.43 -3.20
CA THR A 191 2.52 -16.86 -2.97
C THR A 191 3.78 -17.57 -2.49
N THR A 192 4.93 -17.33 -3.13
CA THR A 192 6.22 -17.92 -2.70
C THR A 192 6.64 -17.46 -1.31
N HIS A 193 6.33 -16.18 -0.95
CA HIS A 193 6.51 -15.69 0.41
C HIS A 193 5.67 -16.49 1.42
N ASN A 194 4.37 -16.64 1.14
CA ASN A 194 3.44 -17.35 2.02
C ASN A 194 3.82 -18.84 2.18
N ILE A 195 4.18 -19.52 1.09
CA ILE A 195 4.67 -20.91 1.16
C ILE A 195 5.90 -21.00 2.08
N GLY A 196 6.85 -20.09 1.97
CA GLY A 196 8.02 -20.06 2.84
C GLY A 196 7.70 -19.80 4.31
N LYS A 197 6.64 -19.05 4.60
CA LYS A 197 6.13 -18.85 5.98
C LYS A 197 5.48 -20.11 6.51
N LEU A 198 4.59 -20.74 5.74
CA LEU A 198 3.92 -21.98 6.11
C LEU A 198 4.91 -23.14 6.35
N HIS A 199 5.88 -23.28 5.47
CA HIS A 199 6.92 -24.31 5.62
C HIS A 199 7.72 -24.14 6.93
N ARG A 200 8.14 -22.91 7.26
CA ARG A 200 8.83 -22.63 8.52
C ARG A 200 7.97 -22.89 9.74
N ALA A 201 6.68 -22.54 9.69
CA ALA A 201 5.76 -22.82 10.78
C ALA A 201 5.57 -24.32 10.97
N ALA A 202 5.44 -25.10 9.89
CA ALA A 202 5.35 -26.56 9.96
C ALA A 202 6.60 -27.21 10.58
N LEU A 203 7.81 -26.73 10.20
CA LEU A 203 9.06 -27.21 10.80
C LEU A 203 9.22 -26.87 12.28
N ALA A 204 8.68 -25.73 12.72
CA ALA A 204 8.73 -25.32 14.13
C ALA A 204 7.73 -26.07 15.00
N ALA A 205 6.73 -26.70 14.41
CA ALA A 205 5.70 -27.50 15.10
C ALA A 205 6.02 -29.00 15.15
N ALA A 206 7.05 -29.45 14.43
CA ALA A 206 7.53 -30.84 14.39
C ALA A 206 8.64 -31.06 15.40
#